data_2222258852a5cd93c0f5cb5487bdf613
#
_entry.id   2222258852a5cd93c0f5cb5487bdf613
#
_cell.length_a   1.000
_cell.length_b   1.000
_cell.length_c   1.000
_cell.angle_alpha   90.00
_cell.angle_beta   90.00
_cell.angle_gamma   90.00
#
_symmetry.space_group_name_H-M   'P 1'
#
loop_
_entity.id
_entity.type
_entity.pdbx_description
1 polymer ?
#
loop_
_entity_poly.entity_id
_entity_poly.type
_entity_poly.pdbx_seq_one_letter_code
_entity_poly.pdbx_strand_id
1 'polypeptide(L)'
;NRRYYEQIDAIERYVDSTAGYANFIEGHEPNTVIRNCGFGGLSIASNGNVYFCNRIHEVDCYGNVLHDKLVDLLEQGKHSLDITAVENVSNCHDCNLRYICGGDCRIDHFNFKGRIKEWKNELVQTRCSEEFKKRLIKKMVESFSFYYQ
;
A
#
# COMPACT_ATOMS: atom_id res chain seq x y z
N ASN A 1 5.08 -19.35 -1.36
CA ASN A 1 5.13 -18.14 -2.20
C ASN A 1 5.67 -18.36 -3.62
N ARG A 2 6.50 -19.38 -3.86
CA ARG A 2 7.04 -19.66 -5.21
C ARG A 2 5.92 -19.81 -6.26
N ARG A 3 4.89 -20.60 -5.99
CA ARG A 3 3.73 -20.80 -6.89
C ARG A 3 2.98 -19.49 -7.21
N TYR A 4 2.89 -18.58 -6.23
CA TYR A 4 2.29 -17.28 -6.45
C TYR A 4 3.06 -16.46 -7.49
N TYR A 5 4.37 -16.37 -7.35
CA TYR A 5 5.20 -15.63 -8.32
C TYR A 5 5.22 -16.28 -9.71
N GLU A 6 5.23 -17.61 -9.78
CA GLU A 6 5.12 -18.34 -11.07
C GLU A 6 3.81 -18.01 -11.81
N GLN A 7 2.71 -17.85 -11.06
CA GLN A 7 1.41 -17.45 -11.65
C GLN A 7 1.44 -15.98 -12.11
N ILE A 8 1.98 -15.07 -11.31
CA ILE A 8 2.14 -13.66 -11.70
C ILE A 8 3.01 -13.53 -12.95
N ASP A 9 4.16 -14.21 -13.00
CA ASP A 9 5.04 -14.20 -14.17
C ASP A 9 4.32 -14.74 -15.44
N ALA A 10 3.45 -15.72 -15.29
CA ALA A 10 2.68 -16.26 -16.44
C ALA A 10 1.65 -15.24 -16.94
N ILE A 11 0.95 -14.55 -16.04
CA ILE A 11 -0.01 -13.51 -16.38
C ILE A 11 0.70 -12.31 -17.02
N GLU A 12 1.80 -11.86 -16.46
CA GLU A 12 2.57 -10.74 -17.00
C GLU A 12 3.06 -11.05 -18.42
N ARG A 13 3.66 -12.24 -18.65
CA ARG A 13 4.07 -12.65 -20.01
C ARG A 13 2.91 -12.68 -21.01
N TYR A 14 1.74 -13.13 -20.59
CA TYR A 14 0.55 -13.12 -21.45
C TYR A 14 0.13 -11.69 -21.80
N VAL A 15 0.03 -10.81 -20.81
CA VAL A 15 -0.38 -9.41 -21.05
C VAL A 15 0.66 -8.68 -21.90
N ASP A 16 1.95 -8.83 -21.62
CA ASP A 16 3.03 -8.23 -22.40
C ASP A 16 2.99 -8.66 -23.86
N SER A 17 2.64 -9.91 -24.12
CA SER A 17 2.51 -10.43 -25.50
C SER A 17 1.27 -9.97 -26.25
N THR A 18 0.21 -9.53 -25.55
CA THR A 18 -1.10 -9.20 -26.14
C THR A 18 -1.47 -7.72 -26.07
N ALA A 19 -1.11 -7.04 -25.02
CA ALA A 19 -1.51 -5.66 -24.72
C ALA A 19 -0.32 -4.73 -24.39
N GLY A 20 0.92 -5.20 -24.46
CA GLY A 20 2.13 -4.50 -24.10
C GLY A 20 2.51 -4.71 -22.63
N TYR A 21 3.10 -3.69 -22.01
CA TYR A 21 3.66 -3.78 -20.67
C TYR A 21 2.61 -4.02 -19.57
N ALA A 22 2.91 -4.94 -18.67
CA ALA A 22 2.10 -5.23 -17.48
C ALA A 22 2.94 -5.11 -16.20
N ASN A 23 2.40 -4.43 -15.19
CA ASN A 23 3.01 -4.32 -13.88
C ASN A 23 1.99 -4.65 -12.78
N PHE A 24 1.89 -5.92 -12.41
CA PHE A 24 0.95 -6.40 -11.41
C PHE A 24 1.50 -6.40 -9.99
N ILE A 25 2.81 -6.29 -9.82
CA ILE A 25 3.43 -6.38 -8.49
C ILE A 25 3.57 -5.00 -7.88
N GLU A 26 4.11 -4.07 -8.62
CA GLU A 26 4.48 -2.74 -8.13
C GLU A 26 3.41 -1.69 -8.42
N GLY A 27 2.78 -1.74 -9.60
CA GLY A 27 1.72 -0.81 -10.00
C GLY A 27 2.11 0.67 -9.95
N HIS A 28 3.39 0.97 -10.04
CA HIS A 28 3.94 2.31 -9.80
C HIS A 28 4.56 2.89 -11.06
N GLU A 29 4.29 4.16 -11.29
CA GLU A 29 4.99 4.91 -12.32
C GLU A 29 6.43 5.22 -11.90
N PRO A 30 7.40 5.19 -12.82
CA PRO A 30 8.76 5.65 -12.55
C PRO A 30 8.77 7.08 -12.00
N ASN A 31 9.71 7.39 -11.12
CA ASN A 31 9.88 8.71 -10.49
C ASN A 31 8.78 9.11 -9.48
N THR A 32 7.90 8.22 -9.10
CA THR A 32 6.92 8.49 -8.05
C THR A 32 7.50 8.13 -6.67
N VAL A 33 7.45 9.07 -5.75
CA VAL A 33 7.83 8.84 -4.35
C VAL A 33 6.60 8.32 -3.59
N ILE A 34 6.70 7.08 -3.09
CA ILE A 34 5.61 6.42 -2.39
C ILE A 34 5.96 6.30 -0.91
N ARG A 35 5.19 6.98 -0.08
CA ARG A 35 5.38 6.94 1.38
C ARG A 35 4.39 6.02 2.09
N ASN A 36 3.28 5.68 1.42
CA ASN A 36 2.22 4.86 1.99
C ASN A 36 1.39 4.23 0.86
N CYS A 37 0.65 3.17 1.15
CA CYS A 37 -0.28 2.53 0.22
C CYS A 37 -1.63 3.28 0.07
N GLY A 38 -1.74 4.50 0.59
CA GLY A 38 -3.01 5.26 0.66
C GLY A 38 -3.85 4.92 1.90
N PHE A 39 -3.31 4.16 2.86
CA PHE A 39 -3.93 3.93 4.16
C PHE A 39 -4.11 5.26 4.90
N GLY A 40 -5.32 5.56 5.32
CA GLY A 40 -5.69 6.89 5.83
C GLY A 40 -6.51 7.71 4.82
N GLY A 41 -6.60 7.27 3.57
CA GLY A 41 -7.58 7.78 2.61
C GLY A 41 -8.99 7.41 3.05
N LEU A 42 -9.97 8.31 2.78
CA LEU A 42 -11.35 8.07 3.19
C LEU A 42 -12.03 7.06 2.26
N SER A 43 -12.58 6.00 2.85
CA SER A 43 -13.53 5.10 2.22
C SER A 43 -14.89 5.28 2.89
N ILE A 44 -15.92 5.62 2.12
CA ILE A 44 -17.26 5.90 2.63
C ILE A 44 -18.19 4.78 2.19
N ALA A 45 -18.82 4.13 3.16
CA ALA A 45 -19.82 3.10 2.91
C ALA A 45 -21.21 3.73 2.59
N SER A 46 -22.12 2.94 2.04
CA SER A 46 -23.45 3.39 1.65
C SER A 46 -24.31 3.95 2.81
N ASN A 47 -24.01 3.55 4.04
CA ASN A 47 -24.64 4.06 5.25
C ASN A 47 -23.98 5.33 5.82
N GLY A 48 -23.00 5.90 5.09
CA GLY A 48 -22.25 7.09 5.51
C GLY A 48 -21.06 6.81 6.44
N ASN A 49 -20.84 5.59 6.88
CA ASN A 49 -19.69 5.26 7.71
C ASN A 49 -18.38 5.45 6.96
N VAL A 50 -17.37 5.95 7.66
CA VAL A 50 -16.05 6.30 7.11
C VAL A 50 -14.98 5.39 7.70
N TYR A 51 -14.13 4.88 6.81
CA TYR A 51 -13.05 3.95 7.12
C TYR A 51 -11.71 4.46 6.55
N PHE A 52 -10.59 4.03 7.14
CA PHE A 52 -9.24 4.39 6.70
C PHE A 52 -8.81 3.73 5.38
N CYS A 53 -9.48 2.65 4.99
CA CYS A 53 -9.15 1.89 3.80
C CYS A 53 -10.40 1.16 3.31
N ASN A 54 -10.56 1.04 2.01
CA ASN A 54 -11.67 0.30 1.39
C ASN A 54 -11.65 -1.21 1.68
N ARG A 55 -10.57 -1.75 2.23
CA ARG A 55 -10.43 -3.15 2.64
C ARG A 55 -10.81 -3.41 4.10
N ILE A 56 -11.12 -2.36 4.86
CA ILE A 56 -11.58 -2.47 6.26
C ILE A 56 -13.03 -1.99 6.28
N HIS A 57 -13.96 -2.90 6.38
CA HIS A 57 -15.39 -2.59 6.36
C HIS A 57 -15.95 -3.00 7.67
N GLU A 58 -15.92 -2.86 8.72
CA GLU A 58 -16.67 -3.31 9.91
C GLU A 58 -15.94 -3.09 11.23
N VAL A 59 -14.62 -3.01 11.20
CA VAL A 59 -13.85 -3.06 12.45
C VAL A 59 -13.41 -1.68 12.93
N ASP A 60 -13.16 -0.72 12.05
CA ASP A 60 -12.61 0.58 12.39
C ASP A 60 -13.31 1.76 11.69
N CYS A 61 -14.63 1.83 11.85
CA CYS A 61 -15.37 3.05 11.54
C CYS A 61 -14.90 4.17 12.46
N TYR A 62 -14.41 5.28 11.89
CA TYR A 62 -13.97 6.41 12.68
C TYR A 62 -14.84 7.65 12.57
N GLY A 63 -15.96 7.52 11.90
CA GLY A 63 -17.00 8.53 11.85
C GLY A 63 -18.03 8.25 10.78
N ASN A 64 -18.96 9.18 10.60
CA ASN A 64 -20.03 9.08 9.62
C ASN A 64 -20.28 10.45 8.99
N VAL A 65 -20.23 10.54 7.65
CA VAL A 65 -20.38 11.79 6.92
C VAL A 65 -21.75 12.45 7.08
N LEU A 66 -22.76 11.73 7.57
CA LEU A 66 -24.10 12.28 7.82
C LEU A 66 -24.19 13.00 9.18
N HIS A 67 -23.23 12.77 10.09
CA HIS A 67 -23.30 13.23 11.47
C HIS A 67 -22.04 13.99 11.91
N ASP A 68 -20.89 13.69 11.32
CA ASP A 68 -19.60 14.27 11.68
C ASP A 68 -19.18 15.33 10.65
N LYS A 69 -18.34 16.26 11.09
CA LYS A 69 -17.78 17.25 10.18
C LYS A 69 -16.73 16.60 9.28
N LEU A 70 -16.86 16.81 7.98
CA LEU A 70 -15.93 16.24 7.01
C LEU A 70 -14.48 16.65 7.27
N VAL A 71 -14.22 17.86 7.77
CA VAL A 71 -12.87 18.34 8.09
C VAL A 71 -12.23 17.47 9.19
N ASP A 72 -12.98 17.11 10.23
CA ASP A 72 -12.47 16.30 11.34
C ASP A 72 -12.14 14.87 10.86
N LEU A 73 -12.97 14.33 9.95
CA LEU A 73 -12.73 13.02 9.32
C LEU A 73 -11.47 13.04 8.43
N LEU A 74 -11.28 14.11 7.66
CA LEU A 74 -10.10 14.29 6.82
C LEU A 74 -8.81 14.42 7.65
N GLU A 75 -8.86 15.15 8.77
CA GLU A 75 -7.72 15.28 9.67
C GLU A 75 -7.34 13.95 10.32
N GLN A 76 -8.33 13.15 10.74
CA GLN A 76 -8.08 11.80 11.24
C GLN A 76 -7.45 10.90 10.17
N GLY A 77 -7.95 10.95 8.94
CA GLY A 77 -7.38 10.23 7.80
C GLY A 77 -5.94 10.63 7.53
N LYS A 78 -5.66 11.93 7.50
CA LYS A 78 -4.31 12.47 7.34
C LYS A 78 -3.38 12.01 8.46
N HIS A 79 -3.82 12.09 9.71
CA HIS A 79 -3.04 11.59 10.86
C HIS A 79 -2.70 10.10 10.68
N SER A 80 -3.65 9.27 10.28
CA SER A 80 -3.42 7.85 10.03
C SER A 80 -2.44 7.60 8.90
N LEU A 81 -2.51 8.39 7.84
CA LEU A 81 -1.57 8.34 6.71
C LEU A 81 -0.14 8.69 7.17
N ASP A 82 0.00 9.71 8.00
CA ASP A 82 1.30 10.15 8.51
C ASP A 82 1.93 9.13 9.46
N ILE A 83 1.18 8.60 10.43
CA ILE A 83 1.73 7.63 11.38
C ILE A 83 2.06 6.28 10.74
N THR A 84 1.41 5.93 9.63
CA THR A 84 1.68 4.71 8.87
C THR A 84 2.61 4.93 7.67
N ALA A 85 3.22 6.09 7.55
CA ALA A 85 4.22 6.36 6.52
C ALA A 85 5.41 5.40 6.64
N VAL A 86 6.04 5.09 5.51
CA VAL A 86 7.12 4.09 5.43
C VAL A 86 8.31 4.41 6.31
N GLU A 87 8.54 5.69 6.60
CA GLU A 87 9.58 6.16 7.51
C GLU A 87 9.35 5.73 8.97
N ASN A 88 8.10 5.47 9.34
CA ASN A 88 7.71 5.03 10.68
C ASN A 88 7.63 3.51 10.80
N VAL A 89 7.98 2.78 9.75
CA VAL A 89 8.01 1.31 9.74
C VAL A 89 9.43 0.84 10.05
N SER A 90 9.62 0.17 11.18
CA SER A 90 10.94 -0.11 11.74
C SER A 90 11.87 -0.86 10.78
N ASN A 91 11.37 -1.86 10.08
CA ASN A 91 12.18 -2.64 9.12
C ASN A 91 12.18 -2.04 7.69
N CYS A 92 11.52 -0.90 7.47
CA CYS A 92 11.56 -0.18 6.21
C CYS A 92 12.34 1.14 6.32
N HIS A 93 12.50 1.67 7.53
CA HIS A 93 13.15 2.95 7.79
C HIS A 93 14.49 3.11 7.09
N ASP A 94 15.35 2.11 7.16
CA ASP A 94 16.70 2.11 6.54
C ASP A 94 16.76 1.42 5.17
N CYS A 95 15.62 1.02 4.61
CA CYS A 95 15.56 0.36 3.32
C CYS A 95 15.75 1.35 2.17
N ASN A 96 16.71 1.08 1.27
CA ASN A 96 16.95 1.91 0.10
C ASN A 96 15.77 1.94 -0.90
N LEU A 97 14.86 0.96 -0.82
CA LEU A 97 13.70 0.85 -1.69
C LEU A 97 12.42 1.42 -1.04
N ARG A 98 12.50 2.02 0.14
CA ARG A 98 11.32 2.43 0.91
C ARG A 98 10.38 3.36 0.15
N TYR A 99 10.92 4.30 -0.62
CA TYR A 99 10.14 5.26 -1.38
C TYR A 99 9.67 4.77 -2.75
N ILE A 100 10.15 3.62 -3.17
CA ILE A 100 9.67 2.91 -4.35
C ILE A 100 8.55 1.96 -3.95
N CYS A 101 8.73 1.22 -2.85
CA CYS A 101 7.79 0.24 -2.32
C CYS A 101 6.66 0.87 -1.48
N GLY A 102 6.94 1.98 -0.77
CA GLY A 102 6.01 2.59 0.19
C GLY A 102 5.67 1.69 1.39
N GLY A 103 6.37 0.57 1.58
CA GLY A 103 6.14 -0.40 2.66
C GLY A 103 4.97 -1.37 2.41
N ASP A 104 4.35 -1.33 1.22
CA ASP A 104 3.27 -2.22 0.80
C ASP A 104 1.95 -2.08 1.60
N CYS A 105 1.00 -2.98 1.40
CA CYS A 105 -0.35 -2.89 1.99
C CYS A 105 -0.33 -2.95 3.52
N ARG A 106 -0.86 -1.91 4.17
CA ARG A 106 -0.90 -1.82 5.64
C ARG A 106 -1.82 -2.85 6.29
N ILE A 107 -2.77 -3.39 5.56
CA ILE A 107 -3.72 -4.38 6.09
C ILE A 107 -3.16 -5.79 6.03
N ASP A 108 -2.58 -6.16 4.89
CA ASP A 108 -2.17 -7.55 4.65
C ASP A 108 -0.80 -7.89 5.22
N HIS A 109 0.07 -6.90 5.37
CA HIS A 109 1.51 -7.11 5.52
C HIS A 109 2.05 -6.57 6.85
N PHE A 110 1.17 -6.12 7.71
CA PHE A 110 1.57 -5.51 8.97
C PHE A 110 1.01 -6.26 10.20
N ASN A 111 1.63 -6.02 11.32
CA ASN A 111 1.32 -6.65 12.59
C ASN A 111 0.25 -5.90 13.40
N PHE A 112 -0.77 -5.38 12.74
CA PHE A 112 -1.86 -4.73 13.46
C PHE A 112 -2.49 -5.65 14.50
N LYS A 113 -2.54 -5.18 15.73
CA LYS A 113 -3.27 -5.81 16.83
C LYS A 113 -4.21 -4.78 17.43
N GLY A 114 -5.49 -5.09 17.49
CA GLY A 114 -6.51 -4.19 18.00
C GLY A 114 -7.01 -3.19 16.98
N ARG A 115 -7.66 -2.13 17.45
CA ARG A 115 -8.20 -1.07 16.60
C ARG A 115 -7.09 -0.14 16.12
N ILE A 116 -7.11 0.24 14.87
CA ILE A 116 -6.12 1.13 14.27
C ILE A 116 -6.11 2.50 14.95
N LYS A 117 -7.27 3.00 15.39
CA LYS A 117 -7.39 4.25 16.17
C LYS A 117 -6.59 4.24 17.49
N GLU A 118 -6.47 3.07 18.09
CA GLU A 118 -5.82 2.88 19.39
C GLU A 118 -4.40 2.36 19.25
N TRP A 119 -3.90 2.32 18.02
CA TRP A 119 -2.66 1.66 17.72
C TRP A 119 -1.45 2.43 18.26
N LYS A 120 -0.76 1.80 19.18
CA LYS A 120 0.43 2.32 19.87
C LYS A 120 1.67 1.46 19.66
N ASN A 121 1.56 0.40 18.87
CA ASN A 121 2.63 -0.55 18.68
C ASN A 121 3.54 -0.14 17.51
N GLU A 122 4.77 -0.61 17.56
CA GLU A 122 5.73 -0.47 16.49
C GLU A 122 5.20 -1.10 15.19
N LEU A 123 5.30 -0.37 14.09
CA LEU A 123 4.99 -0.86 12.76
C LEU A 123 6.10 -1.74 12.24
N VAL A 124 5.77 -2.97 11.95
CA VAL A 124 6.69 -3.92 11.32
C VAL A 124 6.01 -4.54 10.10
N GLN A 125 6.62 -4.38 8.95
CA GLN A 125 6.20 -5.09 7.74
C GLN A 125 6.62 -6.56 7.84
N THR A 126 5.65 -7.48 7.73
CA THR A 126 5.84 -8.90 8.06
C THR A 126 6.14 -9.80 6.86
N ARG A 127 6.01 -9.30 5.64
CA ARG A 127 6.12 -10.12 4.41
C ARG A 127 7.22 -9.69 3.44
N CYS A 128 8.01 -8.68 3.79
CA CYS A 128 9.14 -8.27 2.95
C CYS A 128 10.20 -9.38 2.87
N SER A 129 10.60 -9.71 1.65
CA SER A 129 11.65 -10.71 1.37
C SER A 129 12.66 -10.16 0.38
N GLU A 130 13.86 -10.73 0.36
CA GLU A 130 14.90 -10.38 -0.62
C GLU A 130 14.44 -10.71 -2.06
N GLU A 131 13.66 -11.75 -2.24
CA GLU A 131 13.08 -12.08 -3.54
C GLU A 131 12.10 -10.99 -4.01
N PHE A 132 11.21 -10.51 -3.12
CA PHE A 132 10.32 -9.39 -3.42
C PHE A 132 11.12 -8.14 -3.82
N LYS A 133 12.16 -7.78 -3.08
CA LYS A 133 13.01 -6.61 -3.40
C LYS A 133 13.67 -6.73 -4.78
N LYS A 134 14.18 -7.90 -5.13
CA LYS A 134 14.78 -8.15 -6.46
C LYS A 134 13.75 -8.00 -7.59
N ARG A 135 12.54 -8.50 -7.38
CA ARG A 135 11.46 -8.36 -8.35
C ARG A 135 11.02 -6.91 -8.51
N LEU A 136 10.90 -6.18 -7.39
CA LEU A 136 10.59 -4.75 -7.40
C LEU A 136 11.62 -3.97 -8.24
N ILE A 137 12.91 -4.17 -8.00
CA ILE A 137 13.99 -3.52 -8.78
C ILE A 137 13.86 -3.86 -10.27
N LYS A 138 13.68 -5.14 -10.60
CA LYS A 138 13.53 -5.59 -11.98
C LYS A 138 12.36 -4.85 -12.65
N LYS A 139 11.20 -4.80 -12.00
CA LYS A 139 10.01 -4.14 -12.53
C LYS A 139 10.20 -2.63 -12.68
N MET A 140 10.89 -1.98 -11.75
CA MET A 140 11.21 -0.55 -11.88
C MET A 140 12.09 -0.27 -13.10
N VAL A 141 13.08 -1.13 -13.38
CA VAL A 141 13.92 -1.02 -14.57
C VAL A 141 13.11 -1.22 -15.85
N GLU A 142 12.24 -2.24 -15.87
CA GLU A 142 11.34 -2.52 -17.01
C GLU A 142 10.38 -1.34 -17.24
N SER A 143 9.76 -0.81 -16.18
CA SER A 143 8.88 0.37 -16.26
C SER A 143 9.60 1.57 -16.81
N PHE A 144 10.81 1.85 -16.31
CA PHE A 144 11.61 2.96 -16.81
C PHE A 144 11.90 2.80 -18.31
N SER A 145 12.31 1.61 -18.73
CA SER A 145 12.58 1.32 -20.15
C SER A 145 11.33 1.48 -21.01
N PHE A 146 10.15 1.14 -20.50
CA PHE A 146 8.89 1.28 -21.23
C PHE A 146 8.44 2.75 -21.37
N TYR A 147 8.55 3.56 -20.32
CA TYR A 147 8.03 4.94 -20.33
C TYR A 147 8.99 5.98 -20.93
N TYR A 148 10.28 5.66 -21.03
CA TYR A 148 11.31 6.63 -21.44
C TYR A 148 12.13 6.19 -22.69
N GLN A 149 11.62 5.24 -23.47
CA GLN A 149 12.10 4.97 -24.83
C GLN A 149 11.43 5.93 -25.81
#